data_53b54a5e3cc27a2e1e9dd4423d074b3d
#
_entry.id   53b54a5e3cc27a2e1e9dd4423d074b3d
#
_cell.length_a   1.000
_cell.length_b   1.000
_cell.length_c   1.000
_cell.angle_alpha   90.00
_cell.angle_beta   90.00
_cell.angle_gamma   90.00
#
_symmetry.space_group_name_H-M   'P 1'
#
loop_
_entity.id
_entity.type
_entity.pdbx_description
1 polymer ?
#
loop_
_entity_poly.entity_id
_entity_poly.type
_entity_poly.pdbx_seq_one_letter_code
_entity_poly.pdbx_strand_id
1 'polypeptide(L)' 'MDEGKIKKVIEEKIRPALVMDGGGIDFVGLEGNSVKVRLRGACCGCPSAQITLQMGVLRVLKQEIPEIEGVIPV' A
#
# COMPACT_ATOMS: atom_id res chain seq x y z
N MET A 1 -2.37 -2.74 15.98
CA MET A 1 -1.74 -1.81 15.02
C MET A 1 -2.53 -0.51 14.98
N ASP A 2 -1.86 0.58 14.73
CA ASP A 2 -2.47 1.90 14.69
C ASP A 2 -2.83 2.27 13.25
N GLU A 3 -4.14 2.36 12.95
CA GLU A 3 -4.61 2.74 11.61
C GLU A 3 -4.13 4.13 11.22
N GLY A 4 -4.10 5.05 12.16
CA GLY A 4 -3.65 6.41 11.89
C GLY A 4 -2.20 6.44 11.44
N LYS A 5 -1.36 5.66 12.07
CA LYS A 5 0.05 5.57 11.70
C LYS A 5 0.22 4.93 10.33
N ILE A 6 -0.54 3.86 10.06
CA ILE A 6 -0.50 3.20 8.75
C ILE A 6 -0.93 4.16 7.65
N LYS A 7 -2.02 4.86 7.86
CA LYS A 7 -2.54 5.82 6.91
C LYS A 7 -1.52 6.93 6.64
N LYS A 8 -0.86 7.40 7.68
CA LYS A 8 0.16 8.43 7.56
C LYS A 8 1.35 7.95 6.74
N VAL A 9 1.82 6.73 6.98
CA VAL A 9 2.92 6.14 6.21
C VAL A 9 2.53 6.04 4.73
N ILE A 10 1.32 5.59 4.44
CA ILE A 10 0.83 5.48 3.07
C ILE A 10 0.82 6.86 2.40
N GLU A 11 0.30 7.88 3.07
CA GLU A 11 0.20 9.23 2.51
C GLU A 11 1.56 9.89 2.30
N GLU A 12 2.50 9.66 3.21
CA GLU A 12 3.78 10.35 3.18
C GLU A 12 4.86 9.62 2.39
N LYS A 13 4.84 8.29 2.41
CA LYS A 13 5.92 7.48 1.83
C LYS A 13 5.52 6.70 0.59
N ILE A 14 4.28 6.25 0.52
CA ILE A 14 3.83 5.40 -0.57
C ILE A 14 3.16 6.21 -1.67
N ARG A 15 2.24 7.08 -1.32
CA ARG A 15 1.50 7.87 -2.30
C ARG A 15 2.41 8.72 -3.21
N PRO A 16 3.42 9.45 -2.67
CA PRO A 16 4.27 10.25 -3.55
C PRO A 16 4.98 9.41 -4.62
N ALA A 17 5.44 8.22 -4.26
CA ALA A 17 6.12 7.34 -5.21
C ALA A 17 5.16 6.86 -6.30
N LEU A 18 3.93 6.51 -5.93
CA LEU A 18 2.93 6.04 -6.89
C LEU A 18 2.42 7.16 -7.79
N VAL A 19 2.26 8.36 -7.23
CA VAL A 19 1.81 9.52 -8.02
C VAL A 19 2.82 9.85 -9.10
N MET A 20 4.10 9.71 -8.83
CA MET A 20 5.15 9.94 -9.83
C MET A 20 5.01 8.99 -11.02
N ASP A 21 4.50 7.79 -10.79
CA ASP A 21 4.27 6.79 -11.84
C ASP A 21 2.87 6.87 -12.44
N GLY A 22 2.11 7.89 -12.11
CA GLY A 22 0.75 8.06 -12.60
C GLY A 22 -0.28 7.23 -11.87
N GLY A 23 0.06 6.66 -10.73
CA GLY A 23 -0.86 5.84 -9.95
C GLY A 23 -1.31 6.51 -8.66
N GLY A 24 -2.00 5.77 -7.83
CA GLY A 24 -2.44 6.23 -6.53
C GLY A 24 -2.79 5.05 -5.63
N ILE A 25 -2.93 5.35 -4.35
CA ILE A 25 -3.27 4.35 -3.35
C ILE A 25 -4.22 4.96 -2.33
N ASP A 26 -5.24 4.19 -1.94
CA ASP A 26 -6.16 4.57 -0.89
C ASP A 26 -6.13 3.52 0.22
N PHE A 27 -6.10 3.97 1.45
CA PHE A 27 -6.24 3.08 2.60
C PHE A 27 -7.71 2.72 2.77
N VAL A 28 -7.99 1.43 2.78
CA VAL A 28 -9.37 0.93 2.91
C VAL A 28 -9.66 0.47 4.34
N GLY A 29 -8.74 -0.27 4.94
CA GLY A 29 -8.95 -0.78 6.28
C GLY A 29 -7.88 -1.79 6.67
N LEU A 30 -8.17 -2.50 7.76
CA LEU A 30 -7.29 -3.55 8.28
C LEU A 30 -8.05 -4.86 8.37
N GLU A 31 -7.36 -5.94 8.11
CA GLU A 31 -7.89 -7.29 8.33
C GLU A 31 -6.80 -8.08 9.06
N GLY A 32 -7.00 -8.30 10.36
CA GLY A 32 -5.95 -8.88 11.20
C GLY A 32 -4.71 -8.00 11.17
N ASN A 33 -3.58 -8.55 10.76
CA ASN A 33 -2.33 -7.82 10.63
C ASN A 33 -2.05 -7.44 9.17
N SER A 34 -3.04 -7.52 8.30
CA SER A 34 -2.91 -7.14 6.89
C SER A 34 -3.59 -5.81 6.63
N VAL A 35 -3.00 -5.03 5.73
CA VAL A 35 -3.53 -3.73 5.35
C VAL A 35 -4.31 -3.87 4.05
N LYS A 36 -5.55 -3.39 4.05
CA LYS A 36 -6.36 -3.35 2.84
C LYS A 36 -6.17 -2.02 2.16
N VAL A 37 -5.78 -2.06 0.91
CA VAL A 37 -5.56 -0.86 0.11
C VAL A 37 -6.21 -1.01 -1.25
N ARG A 38 -6.53 0.13 -1.86
CA ARG A 38 -7.00 0.18 -3.25
C ARG A 38 -5.95 0.89 -4.08
N LEU A 39 -5.39 0.18 -5.05
CA LEU A 39 -4.44 0.74 -5.98
C LEU A 39 -5.17 1.28 -7.20
N ARG A 40 -4.75 2.45 -7.68
CA ARG A 40 -5.35 3.11 -8.84
C ARG A 40 -4.27 3.57 -9.80
N GLY A 41 -4.66 3.82 -11.04
CA GLY A 41 -3.79 4.39 -12.05
C GLY A 41 -3.37 3.42 -13.12
N ALA A 42 -2.27 3.73 -13.80
CA ALA A 42 -1.81 2.99 -14.97
C ALA A 42 -1.48 1.53 -14.68
N CYS A 43 -1.22 1.19 -13.44
CA CYS A 43 -0.84 -0.18 -13.05
C CYS A 43 -2.02 -1.10 -12.80
N CYS A 44 -3.25 -0.58 -12.81
CA CYS A 44 -4.42 -1.38 -12.47
C CYS A 44 -4.76 -2.45 -13.50
N GLY A 45 -4.30 -2.30 -14.73
CA GLY A 45 -4.57 -3.27 -15.79
C GLY A 45 -3.47 -4.29 -16.00
N CYS A 46 -2.39 -4.25 -15.22
CA CYS A 46 -1.24 -5.12 -15.41
C CYS A 46 -1.00 -5.98 -14.17
N PRO A 47 -1.33 -7.28 -14.19
CA PRO A 47 -1.19 -8.12 -13.00
C PRO A 47 0.23 -8.17 -12.45
N SER A 48 1.23 -8.21 -13.33
CA SER A 48 2.63 -8.25 -12.89
C SER A 48 3.03 -6.96 -12.17
N ALA A 49 2.59 -5.82 -12.67
CA ALA A 49 2.87 -4.53 -12.06
C ALA A 49 2.15 -4.40 -10.72
N GLN A 50 0.94 -4.92 -10.60
CA GLN A 50 0.20 -4.91 -9.34
C GLN A 50 0.93 -5.70 -8.26
N ILE A 51 1.46 -6.87 -8.61
CA ILE A 51 2.22 -7.69 -7.66
C ILE A 51 3.47 -6.95 -7.21
N THR A 52 4.21 -6.35 -8.12
CA THR A 52 5.41 -5.59 -7.80
C THR A 52 5.10 -4.41 -6.88
N LEU A 53 4.05 -3.65 -7.19
CA LEU A 53 3.61 -2.54 -6.35
C LEU A 53 3.20 -3.00 -4.96
N GLN A 54 2.45 -4.10 -4.90
CA GLN A 54 1.99 -4.66 -3.65
C GLN A 54 3.15 -5.05 -2.75
N MET A 55 4.16 -5.69 -3.32
CA MET A 55 5.37 -6.06 -2.58
C MET A 55 6.15 -4.85 -2.13
N GLY A 56 6.25 -3.82 -2.95
CA GLY A 56 6.92 -2.57 -2.58
C GLY A 56 6.20 -1.86 -1.44
N VAL A 57 4.88 -1.78 -1.51
CA VAL A 57 4.05 -1.20 -0.46
C VAL A 57 4.24 -1.97 0.84
N LEU A 58 4.19 -3.29 0.77
CA LEU A 58 4.38 -4.15 1.94
C LEU A 58 5.75 -3.93 2.58
N ARG A 59 6.79 -3.82 1.77
CA ARG A 59 8.14 -3.59 2.28
C ARG A 59 8.23 -2.29 3.07
N VAL A 60 7.71 -1.20 2.51
CA VAL A 60 7.72 0.10 3.19
C VAL A 60 6.92 0.04 4.48
N LEU A 61 5.74 -0.55 4.44
CA LEU A 61 4.89 -0.67 5.62
C LEU A 61 5.54 -1.53 6.70
N LYS A 62 6.19 -2.62 6.32
CA LYS A 62 6.89 -3.47 7.28
C LYS A 62 8.08 -2.76 7.92
N GLN A 63 8.77 -1.91 7.19
CA GLN A 63 9.88 -1.13 7.74
C GLN A 63 9.40 -0.16 8.81
N GLU A 64 8.26 0.47 8.59
CA GLU A 64 7.69 1.42 9.52
C GLU A 64 6.90 0.74 10.64
N ILE A 65 6.21 -0.34 10.31
CA ILE A 65 5.33 -1.07 11.24
C ILE A 65 5.60 -2.56 11.06
N PRO A 66 6.54 -3.13 11.83
CA PRO A 66 6.91 -4.54 11.66
C PRO A 66 5.78 -5.54 11.92
N GLU A 67 4.72 -5.10 12.59
CA GLU A 67 3.56 -5.95 12.87
C GLU A 67 2.75 -6.31 11.62
N ILE A 68 2.91 -5.55 10.54
CA ILE A 68 2.18 -5.79 9.30
C ILE A 68 2.67 -7.10 8.65
N GLU A 69 1.73 -7.99 8.36
CA GLU A 69 2.04 -9.27 7.72
C GLU A 69 1.82 -9.27 6.22
N GLY A 70 0.94 -8.42 5.73
CA GLY A 70 0.64 -8.41 4.32
C GLY A 70 -0.16 -7.20 3.89
N VAL A 71 -0.36 -7.10 2.57
CA VAL A 71 -1.17 -6.06 1.95
C VAL A 71 -2.20 -6.74 1.06
N ILE A 72 -3.46 -6.35 1.21
CA ILE A 72 -4.57 -6.94 0.46
C ILE A 72 -5.12 -5.89 -0.49
N PRO A 73 -5.00 -6.07 -1.80
CA PRO A 73 -5.62 -5.16 -2.76
C PRO A 73 -7.13 -5.42 -2.83
N VAL A 74 -7.91 -4.35 -2.85
CA VAL A 74 -9.36 -4.44 -2.94
C VAL A 74 -9.93 -3.56 -4.04
#